data_28722dc7bde86cf99a79293b21a466ed
#
_entry.id   28722dc7bde86cf99a79293b21a466ed
#
_cell.length_a   1.000
_cell.length_b   1.000
_cell.length_c   1.000
_cell.angle_alpha   90.00
_cell.angle_beta   90.00
_cell.angle_gamma   90.00
#
_symmetry.space_group_name_H-M   'P 1'
#
loop_
_entity.id
_entity.type
_entity.pdbx_description
1 polymer ?
#
loop_
_entity_poly.entity_id
_entity_poly.type
_entity_poly.pdbx_seq_one_letter_code
_entity_poly.pdbx_strand_id
1 'polypeptide(L)'
;MWAGTKYNVASLLCVHDPSLTLGTNTVKVSDAVRVLGVLFTPNLALEKHATTVSGKCFFQLRQLRRIRRSLDRESAATLIHAFVTSRIDYGKALLANAPRTTTNKLQRVLNAAARVVTGTWKFDRGLTRSDSDPAQ
;
A
#
# COMPACT_ATOMS: atom_id res chain seq x y z
N MET A 1 12.69 -16.38 9.50
CA MET A 1 13.08 -15.69 8.26
C MET A 1 14.53 -15.27 8.38
N TRP A 2 15.36 -15.61 7.42
CA TRP A 2 16.70 -15.08 7.29
C TRP A 2 16.65 -13.82 6.44
N ALA A 3 17.20 -12.72 6.89
CA ALA A 3 17.20 -11.45 6.17
C ALA A 3 18.63 -11.09 5.76
N GLY A 4 18.79 -10.59 4.55
CA GLY A 4 20.10 -10.20 4.03
C GLY A 4 20.04 -9.84 2.55
N THR A 5 21.19 -9.60 1.93
CA THR A 5 21.26 -9.43 0.48
C THR A 5 20.92 -10.75 -0.22
N LYS A 6 20.41 -10.68 -1.44
CA LYS A 6 20.04 -11.87 -2.23
C LYS A 6 21.18 -12.89 -2.34
N TYR A 7 22.44 -12.45 -2.33
CA TYR A 7 23.62 -13.31 -2.39
C TYR A 7 23.84 -14.06 -1.08
N ASN A 8 23.72 -13.38 0.06
CA ASN A 8 23.91 -14.01 1.36
C ASN A 8 22.77 -15.00 1.67
N VAL A 9 21.55 -14.67 1.31
CA VAL A 9 20.39 -15.55 1.50
C VAL A 9 20.49 -16.78 0.58
N ALA A 10 20.89 -16.61 -0.67
CA ALA A 10 21.09 -17.72 -1.60
C ALA A 10 22.19 -18.68 -1.12
N SER A 11 23.31 -18.16 -0.59
CA SER A 11 24.39 -18.95 -0.05
C SER A 11 23.96 -19.79 1.16
N LEU A 12 23.11 -19.24 2.03
CA LEU A 12 22.58 -19.97 3.20
C LEU A 12 21.56 -21.05 2.80
N LEU A 13 20.78 -20.81 1.76
CA LEU A 13 19.77 -21.75 1.27
C LEU A 13 20.38 -22.92 0.48
N CYS A 14 21.57 -22.74 -0.12
CA CYS A 14 22.24 -23.79 -0.86
C CYS A 14 22.89 -24.88 0.02
N VAL A 15 23.11 -24.62 1.31
CA VAL A 15 23.88 -25.51 2.18
C VAL A 15 23.04 -26.51 2.97
N HIS A 16 21.82 -26.15 3.36
CA HIS A 16 20.84 -27.02 4.06
C HIS A 16 19.48 -26.31 4.14
N ASP A 17 18.41 -27.11 4.27
CA ASP A 17 17.10 -26.56 4.62
C ASP A 17 17.21 -25.85 6.00
N PRO A 18 17.30 -24.50 6.05
CA PRO A 18 17.66 -23.82 7.28
C PRO A 18 16.46 -23.87 8.23
N SER A 19 16.56 -24.74 9.21
CA SER A 19 15.59 -24.88 10.28
C SER A 19 16.22 -24.46 11.61
N LEU A 20 15.45 -23.77 12.44
CA LEU A 20 15.85 -23.41 13.78
C LEU A 20 15.07 -24.25 14.79
N THR A 21 15.79 -25.01 15.62
CA THR A 21 15.18 -25.82 16.67
C THR A 21 15.13 -25.02 17.97
N LEU A 22 13.92 -24.76 18.46
CA LEU A 22 13.63 -24.07 19.72
C LEU A 22 12.95 -25.07 20.67
N GLY A 23 13.73 -25.71 21.53
CA GLY A 23 13.23 -26.78 22.40
C GLY A 23 12.74 -27.98 21.59
N THR A 24 11.47 -28.33 21.70
CA THR A 24 10.82 -29.41 20.96
C THR A 24 10.27 -29.00 19.58
N ASN A 25 10.25 -27.69 19.28
CA ASN A 25 9.67 -27.14 18.06
C ASN A 25 10.76 -26.81 17.03
N THR A 26 10.58 -27.30 15.81
CA THR A 26 11.42 -26.95 14.65
C THR A 26 10.71 -25.92 13.80
N VAL A 27 11.31 -24.73 13.68
CA VAL A 27 10.80 -23.63 12.86
C VAL A 27 11.49 -23.64 11.51
N LYS A 28 10.73 -23.80 10.44
CA LYS A 28 11.22 -23.71 9.06
C LYS A 28 11.26 -22.28 8.57
N VAL A 29 12.17 -21.98 7.66
CA VAL A 29 12.26 -20.67 7.01
C VAL A 29 11.05 -20.47 6.12
N SER A 30 10.49 -19.28 6.17
CA SER A 30 9.39 -18.84 5.30
C SER A 30 9.87 -17.77 4.32
N ASP A 31 9.36 -17.80 3.10
CA ASP A 31 9.67 -16.81 2.05
C ASP A 31 9.12 -15.41 2.35
N ALA A 32 8.19 -15.30 3.27
CA ALA A 32 7.65 -14.02 3.69
C ALA A 32 7.07 -14.12 5.10
N VAL A 33 7.32 -13.11 5.90
CA VAL A 33 6.81 -13.00 7.28
C VAL A 33 6.06 -11.68 7.45
N ARG A 34 4.93 -11.73 8.13
CA ARG A 34 4.17 -10.55 8.49
C ARG A 34 4.49 -10.13 9.92
N VAL A 35 5.08 -8.95 10.08
CA VAL A 35 5.38 -8.35 11.38
C VAL A 35 4.61 -7.04 11.47
N LEU A 36 3.79 -6.88 12.51
CA LEU A 36 2.95 -5.67 12.72
C LEU A 36 2.15 -5.25 11.48
N GLY A 37 1.67 -6.22 10.71
CA GLY A 37 0.91 -5.96 9.49
C GLY A 37 1.75 -5.70 8.23
N VAL A 38 3.06 -5.52 8.36
CA VAL A 38 4.00 -5.34 7.25
C VAL A 38 4.52 -6.69 6.77
N LEU A 39 4.50 -6.92 5.46
CA LEU A 39 5.01 -8.13 4.85
C LEU A 39 6.49 -7.94 4.48
N PHE A 40 7.36 -8.68 5.13
CA PHE A 40 8.79 -8.72 4.86
C PHE A 40 9.15 -9.95 4.03
N THR A 41 10.04 -9.75 3.08
CA THR A 41 10.70 -10.81 2.31
C THR A 41 12.14 -10.97 2.80
N PRO A 42 12.83 -12.09 2.50
CA PRO A 42 14.18 -12.34 2.99
C PRO A 42 15.21 -11.26 2.64
N ASN A 43 15.03 -10.59 1.51
CA ASN A 43 15.85 -9.45 1.08
C ASN A 43 15.38 -8.11 1.67
N LEU A 44 14.44 -8.11 2.62
CA LEU A 44 13.81 -6.93 3.22
C LEU A 44 13.17 -5.96 2.20
N ALA A 45 12.92 -6.43 0.99
CA ALA A 45 12.24 -5.62 -0.02
C ALA A 45 10.75 -5.50 0.32
N LEU A 46 10.27 -4.26 0.42
CA LEU A 46 8.88 -3.94 0.75
C LEU A 46 7.97 -3.88 -0.48
N GLU A 47 8.46 -4.27 -1.65
CA GLU A 47 7.70 -4.21 -2.89
C GLU A 47 6.45 -5.10 -2.85
N LYS A 48 6.58 -6.31 -2.30
CA LYS A 48 5.47 -7.25 -2.12
C LYS A 48 4.43 -6.70 -1.15
N HIS A 49 4.88 -6.03 -0.08
CA HIS A 49 4.00 -5.33 0.86
C HIS A 49 3.24 -4.19 0.17
N ALA A 50 3.94 -3.31 -0.53
CA ALA A 50 3.33 -2.18 -1.23
C ALA A 50 2.31 -2.63 -2.29
N THR A 51 2.60 -3.70 -3.02
CA THR A 51 1.67 -4.29 -4.00
C THR A 51 0.41 -4.81 -3.31
N THR A 52 0.55 -5.52 -2.18
CA THR A 52 -0.57 -6.04 -1.40
C THR A 52 -1.43 -4.92 -0.82
N VAL A 53 -0.81 -3.88 -0.25
CA VAL A 53 -1.51 -2.71 0.29
C VAL A 53 -2.25 -1.96 -0.83
N SER A 54 -1.58 -1.71 -1.96
CA SER A 54 -2.20 -1.05 -3.11
C SER A 54 -3.44 -1.81 -3.61
N GLY A 55 -3.36 -3.13 -3.73
CA GLY A 55 -4.49 -3.95 -4.15
C GLY A 55 -5.69 -3.84 -3.21
N LYS A 56 -5.44 -3.92 -1.89
CA LYS A 56 -6.49 -3.75 -0.86
C LYS A 56 -7.10 -2.35 -0.90
N CYS A 57 -6.28 -1.31 -1.05
CA CYS A 57 -6.76 0.07 -1.15
C CYS A 57 -7.62 0.28 -2.40
N PHE A 58 -7.20 -0.25 -3.56
CA PHE A 58 -8.02 -0.18 -4.78
C PHE A 58 -9.35 -0.91 -4.64
N PHE A 59 -9.37 -2.04 -3.94
CA PHE A 59 -10.62 -2.74 -3.63
C PHE A 59 -11.56 -1.85 -2.81
N GLN A 60 -11.07 -1.22 -1.73
CA GLN A 60 -11.86 -0.31 -0.90
C GLN A 60 -12.35 0.90 -1.69
N LEU A 61 -11.49 1.52 -2.49
CA LEU A 61 -11.87 2.65 -3.35
C LEU A 61 -12.98 2.28 -4.34
N ARG A 62 -12.96 1.05 -4.85
CA ARG A 62 -14.03 0.55 -5.75
C ARG A 62 -15.36 0.44 -5.02
N GLN A 63 -15.35 -0.05 -3.78
CA GLN A 63 -16.57 -0.12 -2.94
C GLN A 63 -17.09 1.29 -2.62
N LEU A 64 -16.23 2.17 -2.16
CA LEU A 64 -16.59 3.57 -1.85
C LEU A 64 -17.15 4.31 -3.07
N ARG A 65 -16.62 4.03 -4.26
CA ARG A 65 -17.12 4.64 -5.51
C ARG A 65 -18.57 4.22 -5.81
N ARG A 66 -18.98 3.01 -5.46
CA ARG A 66 -20.37 2.55 -5.65
C ARG A 66 -21.36 3.35 -4.81
N ILE A 67 -20.99 3.66 -3.57
CA ILE A 67 -21.85 4.38 -2.62
C ILE A 67 -21.58 5.90 -2.62
N ARG A 68 -20.65 6.39 -3.46
CA ARG A 68 -20.23 7.79 -3.47
C ARG A 68 -21.39 8.78 -3.66
N ARG A 69 -22.41 8.40 -4.43
CA ARG A 69 -23.59 9.23 -4.69
C ARG A 69 -24.46 9.44 -3.45
N SER A 70 -24.41 8.51 -2.49
CA SER A 70 -25.16 8.57 -1.22
C SER A 70 -24.36 9.24 -0.10
N LEU A 71 -23.12 9.64 -0.37
CA LEU A 71 -22.24 10.26 0.60
C LEU A 71 -22.00 11.72 0.24
N ASP A 72 -22.04 12.58 1.25
CA ASP A 72 -21.51 13.93 1.15
C ASP A 72 -19.98 13.90 0.99
N ARG A 73 -19.40 15.04 0.64
CA ARG A 73 -17.96 15.14 0.38
C ARG A 73 -17.13 14.87 1.63
N GLU A 74 -17.58 15.35 2.77
CA GLU A 74 -16.86 15.21 4.04
C GLU A 74 -16.85 13.77 4.53
N SER A 75 -17.99 13.09 4.52
CA SER A 75 -18.09 11.67 4.86
C SER A 75 -17.25 10.81 3.92
N ALA A 76 -17.26 11.10 2.62
CA ALA A 76 -16.42 10.39 1.66
C ALA A 76 -14.93 10.59 1.95
N ALA A 77 -14.50 11.81 2.29
CA ALA A 77 -13.11 12.09 2.66
C ALA A 77 -12.70 11.34 3.94
N THR A 78 -13.56 11.34 4.95
CA THR A 78 -13.34 10.63 6.22
C THR A 78 -13.18 9.12 5.99
N LEU A 79 -14.05 8.50 5.21
CA LEU A 79 -13.97 7.07 4.89
C LEU A 79 -12.70 6.73 4.11
N ILE A 80 -12.32 7.56 3.15
CA ILE A 80 -11.09 7.38 2.38
C ILE A 80 -9.86 7.52 3.27
N HIS A 81 -9.85 8.50 4.16
CA HIS A 81 -8.77 8.64 5.13
C HIS A 81 -8.66 7.39 6.01
N ALA A 82 -9.77 6.92 6.57
CA ALA A 82 -9.79 5.76 7.46
C ALA A 82 -9.36 4.45 6.77
N PHE A 83 -9.79 4.20 5.54
CA PHE A 83 -9.58 2.91 4.88
C PHE A 83 -8.40 2.87 3.91
N VAL A 84 -7.97 4.01 3.40
CA VAL A 84 -6.93 4.10 2.37
C VAL A 84 -5.71 4.85 2.86
N THR A 85 -5.86 6.11 3.24
CA THR A 85 -4.72 6.98 3.59
C THR A 85 -3.98 6.45 4.81
N SER A 86 -4.69 6.09 5.87
CA SER A 86 -4.10 5.55 7.11
C SER A 86 -3.24 4.30 6.85
N ARG A 87 -3.64 3.45 5.94
CA ARG A 87 -2.87 2.23 5.57
C ARG A 87 -1.61 2.53 4.78
N ILE A 88 -1.66 3.56 3.94
CA ILE A 88 -0.51 4.02 3.16
C ILE A 88 0.48 4.72 4.09
N ASP A 89 0.00 5.61 4.95
CA ASP A 89 0.83 6.37 5.89
C ASP A 89 1.54 5.47 6.91
N TYR A 90 0.86 4.41 7.38
CA TYR A 90 1.47 3.43 8.26
C TYR A 90 2.74 2.78 7.68
N GLY A 91 2.73 2.48 6.37
CA GLY A 91 3.89 1.92 5.68
C GLY A 91 4.89 2.95 5.15
N LYS A 92 4.53 4.24 5.13
CA LYS A 92 5.29 5.29 4.45
C LYS A 92 6.69 5.49 5.01
N ALA A 93 6.84 5.44 6.33
CA ALA A 93 8.14 5.57 6.98
C ALA A 93 9.11 4.44 6.57
N LEU A 94 8.60 3.22 6.41
CA LEU A 94 9.37 2.06 5.96
C LEU A 94 9.73 2.13 4.47
N LEU A 95 8.94 2.87 3.69
CA LEU A 95 9.08 3.00 2.24
C LEU A 95 9.88 4.22 1.82
N ALA A 96 10.45 4.98 2.78
CA ALA A 96 11.22 6.20 2.51
C ALA A 96 12.39 5.95 1.53
N ASN A 97 13.05 4.80 1.64
CA ASN A 97 14.16 4.39 0.78
C ASN A 97 13.76 3.38 -0.31
N ALA A 98 12.45 3.18 -0.52
CA ALA A 98 11.98 2.23 -1.51
C ALA A 98 12.17 2.76 -2.95
N PRO A 99 12.36 1.87 -3.94
CA PRO A 99 12.45 2.25 -5.34
C PRO A 99 11.25 3.07 -5.80
N ARG A 100 11.45 3.99 -6.74
CA ARG A 100 10.38 4.83 -7.31
C ARG A 100 9.20 4.02 -7.86
N THR A 101 9.46 2.83 -8.37
CA THR A 101 8.42 1.91 -8.84
C THR A 101 7.42 1.56 -7.74
N THR A 102 7.91 1.32 -6.53
CA THR A 102 7.10 1.00 -5.34
C THR A 102 6.30 2.22 -4.87
N THR A 103 6.97 3.37 -4.78
CA THR A 103 6.34 4.63 -4.37
C THR A 103 5.27 5.07 -5.38
N ASN A 104 5.52 4.89 -6.67
CA ASN A 104 4.55 5.20 -7.73
C ASN A 104 3.27 4.34 -7.63
N LYS A 105 3.37 3.08 -7.17
CA LYS A 105 2.18 2.25 -6.94
C LYS A 105 1.27 2.88 -5.88
N LEU A 106 1.85 3.35 -4.78
CA LEU A 106 1.09 4.01 -3.71
C LEU A 106 0.57 5.39 -4.14
N GLN A 107 1.35 6.15 -4.91
CA GLN A 107 0.89 7.43 -5.45
C GLN A 107 -0.33 7.27 -6.37
N ARG A 108 -0.38 6.21 -7.16
CA ARG A 108 -1.56 5.89 -7.97
C ARG A 108 -2.81 5.66 -7.12
N VAL A 109 -2.67 5.01 -5.96
CA VAL A 109 -3.78 4.81 -5.03
C VAL A 109 -4.26 6.16 -4.48
N LEU A 110 -3.34 7.02 -4.03
CA LEU A 110 -3.69 8.35 -3.51
C LEU A 110 -4.38 9.22 -4.56
N ASN A 111 -3.92 9.19 -5.80
CA ASN A 111 -4.56 9.89 -6.91
C ASN A 111 -5.98 9.34 -7.19
N ALA A 112 -6.17 8.02 -7.09
CA ALA A 112 -7.48 7.42 -7.23
C ALA A 112 -8.40 7.79 -6.06
N ALA A 113 -7.88 7.87 -4.83
CA ALA A 113 -8.59 8.30 -3.64
C ALA A 113 -9.08 9.75 -3.79
N ALA A 114 -8.22 10.66 -4.22
CA ALA A 114 -8.57 12.05 -4.47
C ALA A 114 -9.75 12.18 -5.47
N ARG A 115 -9.73 11.40 -6.55
CA ARG A 115 -10.82 11.39 -7.53
C ARG A 115 -12.15 10.90 -6.95
N VAL A 116 -12.11 9.95 -6.02
CA VAL A 116 -13.34 9.48 -5.35
C VAL A 116 -13.90 10.58 -4.43
N VAL A 117 -13.04 11.33 -3.71
CA VAL A 117 -13.47 12.46 -2.87
C VAL A 117 -14.10 13.56 -3.71
N THR A 118 -13.43 13.96 -4.79
CA THR A 118 -13.87 15.07 -5.66
C THR A 118 -15.02 14.68 -6.59
N GLY A 119 -15.27 13.38 -6.77
CA GLY A 119 -16.27 12.88 -7.72
C GLY A 119 -15.84 12.99 -9.18
N THR A 120 -14.58 13.33 -9.47
CA THR A 120 -14.06 13.50 -10.82
C THR A 120 -13.82 12.17 -11.53
N TRP A 121 -14.07 12.12 -12.84
CA TRP A 121 -13.83 10.96 -13.67
C TRP A 121 -12.37 10.84 -14.10
N LYS A 122 -11.94 9.64 -14.45
CA LYS A 122 -10.55 9.34 -14.84
C LYS A 122 -10.04 10.20 -16.02
N PHE A 123 -10.94 10.69 -16.85
CA PHE A 123 -10.64 11.44 -18.08
C PHE A 123 -10.93 12.94 -17.97
N ASP A 124 -11.41 13.43 -16.84
CA ASP A 124 -11.51 14.87 -16.62
C ASP A 124 -10.11 15.46 -16.60
N ARG A 125 -9.74 16.05 -17.72
CA ARG A 125 -8.54 16.86 -17.87
C ARG A 125 -8.84 18.25 -17.31
N GLY A 126 -8.39 18.45 -16.11
CA GLY A 126 -8.32 19.80 -15.58
C GLY A 126 -9.48 20.18 -14.68
N LEU A 127 -9.09 20.77 -13.60
CA LEU A 127 -9.83 21.74 -12.86
C LEU A 127 -10.21 22.87 -13.81
N THR A 128 -11.37 22.78 -14.41
CA THR A 128 -11.98 24.00 -14.93
C THR A 128 -12.25 24.84 -13.68
N ARG A 129 -11.40 25.80 -13.47
CA ARG A 129 -11.54 26.86 -12.50
C ARG A 129 -12.85 27.58 -12.85
N SER A 130 -13.93 27.17 -12.21
CA SER A 130 -15.16 27.95 -12.20
C SER A 130 -14.99 29.06 -11.17
N ASP A 131 -14.10 29.98 -11.46
CA ASP A 131 -14.17 31.34 -10.95
C ASP A 131 -15.21 32.06 -11.81
N SER A 132 -16.45 31.84 -11.49
CA SER A 132 -17.54 32.76 -11.83
C SER A 132 -18.11 33.19 -10.51
N ASP A 133 -17.43 34.12 -9.89
CA ASP A 133 -18.00 35.01 -8.93
C ASP A 133 -18.70 36.10 -9.76
N PRO A 134 -20.02 36.17 -9.79
CA PRO A 134 -20.68 37.39 -10.24
C PRO A 134 -20.72 38.31 -9.06
N ALA A 135 -19.75 39.21 -8.98
CA ALA A 135 -19.90 40.44 -8.25
C ALA A 135 -21.08 41.20 -8.84
N GLN A 136 -22.12 41.35 -8.09
CA GLN A 136 -22.89 42.59 -7.80
C GLN A 136 -24.06 42.29 -6.90
#